data_39e546f654a70b9ed02301dfd6554fe0
#
_entry.id   39e546f654a70b9ed02301dfd6554fe0
#
_cell.length_a   1.000
_cell.length_b   1.000
_cell.length_c   1.000
_cell.angle_alpha   90.00
_cell.angle_beta   90.00
_cell.angle_gamma   90.00
#
_symmetry.space_group_name_H-M   'P 1'
#
loop_
_entity.id
_entity.type
_entity.pdbx_description
1 polymer ?
#
loop_
_entity_poly.entity_id
_entity_poly.type
_entity_poly.pdbx_seq_one_letter_code
_entity_poly.pdbx_strand_id
1 'polypeptide(L)'
;IFMQAQIEYDVNPNIPLILNNFYVDECVNFMKNNIMDDSIDLTLTSPPYDNLRIYNGFIFNFKEIAIELYRITKKGGVVVWVVGDKIKNGNKSLTSFKQALYFQKIGFNVHDVMIYAKKNTPFMRSNAYTNSYEYMFVFSKGKPKTFNPIKEPTVRNGMEMLVANKGSDAKNNKVLKELKKEKTKSNIWYYAVGLGGTTNDKEAFQHPAVYPEQLALDHILSWSNEGDIVFDPMCGSGTTCKMAFLSNRNFIGVDISEEYIEIAKNRLKKYKG
;
A
#
# COMPACT_ATOMS: atom_id res chain seq x y z
N ILE A 1 -1.71 12.66 -38.91
CA ILE A 1 -2.57 11.48 -38.60
C ILE A 1 -1.63 10.47 -37.97
N PHE A 2 -1.56 10.43 -36.63
CA PHE A 2 -0.82 9.39 -35.91
C PHE A 2 -1.81 8.25 -35.65
N MET A 3 -1.58 7.11 -36.30
CA MET A 3 -2.25 5.86 -35.94
C MET A 3 -1.78 5.46 -34.54
N GLN A 4 -2.67 5.50 -33.57
CA GLN A 4 -2.48 4.81 -32.30
C GLN A 4 -2.55 3.30 -32.60
N ALA A 5 -1.44 2.61 -32.44
CA ALA A 5 -1.44 1.15 -32.42
C ALA A 5 -2.18 0.73 -31.13
N GLN A 6 -3.41 0.26 -31.28
CA GLN A 6 -4.06 -0.53 -30.24
C GLN A 6 -3.31 -1.87 -30.18
N ILE A 7 -2.58 -2.09 -29.10
CA ILE A 7 -2.03 -3.41 -28.80
C ILE A 7 -3.22 -4.20 -28.22
N GLU A 8 -3.82 -5.04 -29.07
CA GLU A 8 -4.76 -6.07 -28.62
C GLU A 8 -3.95 -7.12 -27.86
N TYR A 9 -4.19 -7.22 -26.55
CA TYR A 9 -3.67 -8.32 -25.75
C TYR A 9 -4.60 -9.52 -25.95
N ASP A 10 -4.06 -10.60 -26.49
CA ASP A 10 -4.74 -11.90 -26.54
C ASP A 10 -4.98 -12.39 -25.12
N VAL A 11 -6.17 -12.18 -24.62
CA VAL A 11 -6.59 -12.65 -23.30
C VAL A 11 -6.90 -14.14 -23.41
N ASN A 12 -6.10 -14.97 -22.76
CA ASN A 12 -6.40 -16.38 -22.62
C ASN A 12 -7.32 -16.57 -21.39
N PRO A 13 -8.65 -16.73 -21.57
CA PRO A 13 -9.61 -16.79 -20.45
C PRO A 13 -9.54 -18.11 -19.65
N ASN A 14 -8.56 -18.98 -19.91
CA ASN A 14 -8.47 -20.34 -19.38
C ASN A 14 -7.26 -20.59 -18.47
N ILE A 15 -6.52 -19.56 -18.03
CA ILE A 15 -5.46 -19.77 -17.05
C ILE A 15 -6.11 -19.75 -15.67
N PRO A 16 -6.15 -20.88 -14.92
CA PRO A 16 -6.72 -20.87 -13.58
C PRO A 16 -5.90 -19.96 -12.69
N LEU A 17 -6.59 -19.08 -11.94
CA LEU A 17 -5.96 -18.21 -10.96
C LEU A 17 -5.28 -19.07 -9.88
N ILE A 18 -3.95 -19.06 -9.85
CA ILE A 18 -3.16 -19.77 -8.87
C ILE A 18 -2.67 -18.76 -7.82
N LEU A 19 -3.00 -19.01 -6.56
CA LEU A 19 -2.48 -18.21 -5.45
C LEU A 19 -0.96 -18.40 -5.29
N ASN A 20 -0.31 -17.44 -4.66
CA ASN A 20 1.12 -17.40 -4.43
C ASN A 20 1.94 -17.39 -5.73
N ASN A 21 1.42 -16.65 -6.71
CA ASN A 21 2.00 -16.53 -8.04
C ASN A 21 2.07 -15.08 -8.54
N PHE A 22 2.92 -14.89 -9.54
CA PHE A 22 3.12 -13.63 -10.26
C PHE A 22 2.65 -13.78 -11.70
N TYR A 23 2.05 -12.73 -12.23
CA TYR A 23 1.48 -12.69 -13.58
C TYR A 23 2.00 -11.49 -14.35
N VAL A 24 2.33 -11.70 -15.63
CA VAL A 24 2.66 -10.63 -16.57
C VAL A 24 1.38 -10.25 -17.30
N ASP A 25 0.82 -9.09 -16.96
CA ASP A 25 -0.41 -8.58 -17.61
C ASP A 25 -0.62 -7.10 -17.27
N GLU A 26 -1.51 -6.44 -18.00
CA GLU A 26 -2.04 -5.15 -17.61
C GLU A 26 -3.05 -5.36 -16.47
N CYS A 27 -2.93 -4.55 -15.41
CA CYS A 27 -3.63 -4.83 -14.15
C CYS A 27 -5.16 -4.79 -14.27
N VAL A 28 -5.74 -3.91 -15.11
CA VAL A 28 -7.20 -3.84 -15.31
C VAL A 28 -7.69 -5.08 -16.07
N ASN A 29 -6.98 -5.49 -17.11
CA ASN A 29 -7.28 -6.70 -17.86
C ASN A 29 -7.22 -7.92 -16.95
N PHE A 30 -6.16 -8.03 -16.17
CA PHE A 30 -6.00 -9.13 -15.22
C PHE A 30 -7.14 -9.19 -14.20
N MET A 31 -7.47 -8.05 -13.58
CA MET A 31 -8.57 -7.98 -12.60
C MET A 31 -9.90 -8.39 -13.22
N LYS A 32 -10.24 -7.86 -14.42
CA LYS A 32 -11.51 -8.18 -15.10
C LYS A 32 -11.65 -9.65 -15.45
N ASN A 33 -10.57 -10.28 -15.88
CA ASN A 33 -10.63 -11.64 -16.46
C ASN A 33 -10.34 -12.74 -15.45
N ASN A 34 -9.59 -12.47 -14.38
CA ASN A 34 -9.08 -13.50 -13.49
C ASN A 34 -9.52 -13.37 -12.02
N ILE A 35 -9.99 -12.19 -11.60
CA ILE A 35 -10.34 -11.97 -10.20
C ILE A 35 -11.85 -11.77 -10.04
N MET A 36 -12.46 -12.63 -9.24
CA MET A 36 -13.91 -12.56 -8.93
C MET A 36 -14.23 -11.34 -8.06
N ASP A 37 -15.49 -10.91 -8.12
CA ASP A 37 -16.03 -9.90 -7.22
C ASP A 37 -15.86 -10.35 -5.77
N ASP A 38 -15.63 -9.39 -4.88
CA ASP A 38 -15.60 -9.62 -3.43
C ASP A 38 -14.65 -10.76 -2.98
N SER A 39 -13.49 -10.92 -3.65
CA SER A 39 -12.56 -12.04 -3.43
C SER A 39 -11.23 -11.65 -2.75
N ILE A 40 -10.85 -10.37 -2.76
CA ILE A 40 -9.57 -9.87 -2.20
C ILE A 40 -9.80 -9.29 -0.80
N ASP A 41 -8.98 -9.73 0.16
CA ASP A 41 -9.03 -9.24 1.54
C ASP A 41 -8.25 -7.93 1.70
N LEU A 42 -7.04 -7.86 1.13
CA LEU A 42 -6.17 -6.69 1.18
C LEU A 42 -5.54 -6.43 -0.18
N THR A 43 -5.66 -5.22 -0.69
CA THR A 43 -4.77 -4.71 -1.73
C THR A 43 -3.75 -3.78 -1.09
N LEU A 44 -2.46 -4.01 -1.36
CA LEU A 44 -1.37 -3.11 -0.95
C LEU A 44 -0.47 -2.85 -2.15
N THR A 45 -0.42 -1.60 -2.60
CA THR A 45 0.32 -1.23 -3.80
C THR A 45 0.85 0.19 -3.75
N SER A 46 1.90 0.42 -4.53
CA SER A 46 2.48 1.75 -4.77
C SER A 46 2.48 2.00 -6.28
N PRO A 47 1.46 2.69 -6.82
CA PRO A 47 1.31 2.90 -8.25
C PRO A 47 2.39 3.83 -8.81
N PRO A 48 2.56 3.90 -10.13
CA PRO A 48 3.38 4.94 -10.76
C PRO A 48 2.92 6.34 -10.38
N TYR A 49 3.84 7.21 -9.97
CA TYR A 49 3.52 8.59 -9.59
C TYR A 49 3.58 9.52 -10.80
N ASP A 50 2.46 10.09 -11.22
CA ASP A 50 2.37 11.24 -12.17
C ASP A 50 3.26 11.14 -13.42
N ASN A 51 3.36 10.01 -14.07
CA ASN A 51 4.27 9.82 -15.21
C ASN A 51 5.73 10.20 -14.88
N LEU A 52 6.14 10.09 -13.60
CA LEU A 52 7.51 10.32 -13.16
C LEU A 52 8.51 9.41 -13.86
N ARG A 53 8.04 8.30 -14.41
CA ARG A 53 8.82 7.30 -15.16
C ARG A 53 8.02 6.83 -16.37
N ILE A 54 8.73 6.68 -17.48
CA ILE A 54 8.15 6.08 -18.69
C ILE A 54 8.15 4.56 -18.46
N TYR A 55 6.99 4.01 -18.21
CA TYR A 55 6.78 2.56 -18.15
C TYR A 55 6.46 2.07 -19.58
N ASN A 56 7.46 1.94 -20.43
CA ASN A 56 7.39 1.34 -21.77
C ASN A 56 6.17 1.75 -22.64
N GLY A 57 5.72 3.02 -22.51
CA GLY A 57 4.60 3.54 -23.31
C GLY A 57 3.20 3.24 -22.77
N PHE A 58 3.06 2.59 -21.62
CA PHE A 58 1.75 2.28 -21.04
C PHE A 58 1.10 3.49 -20.39
N ILE A 59 -0.21 3.62 -20.58
CA ILE A 59 -1.04 4.66 -19.99
C ILE A 59 -1.58 4.13 -18.65
N PHE A 60 -1.26 4.82 -17.57
CA PHE A 60 -1.81 4.52 -16.25
C PHE A 60 -3.27 4.98 -16.17
N ASN A 61 -4.23 4.05 -16.34
CA ASN A 61 -5.67 4.35 -16.27
C ASN A 61 -6.18 4.22 -14.82
N PHE A 62 -5.84 5.19 -13.99
CA PHE A 62 -6.20 5.19 -12.57
C PHE A 62 -7.70 4.92 -12.30
N LYS A 63 -8.60 5.52 -13.11
CA LYS A 63 -10.04 5.41 -12.85
C LYS A 63 -10.56 3.98 -13.00
N GLU A 64 -10.14 3.28 -14.04
CA GLU A 64 -10.51 1.88 -14.24
C GLU A 64 -9.89 0.99 -13.17
N ILE A 65 -8.62 1.22 -12.81
CA ILE A 65 -7.97 0.51 -11.70
C ILE A 65 -8.77 0.67 -10.41
N ALA A 66 -9.18 1.89 -10.06
CA ALA A 66 -9.93 2.14 -8.84
C ALA A 66 -11.31 1.45 -8.84
N ILE A 67 -12.02 1.44 -9.97
CA ILE A 67 -13.30 0.75 -10.13
C ILE A 67 -13.14 -0.76 -9.95
N GLU A 68 -12.14 -1.35 -10.61
CA GLU A 68 -11.86 -2.78 -10.48
C GLU A 68 -11.43 -3.16 -9.07
N LEU A 69 -10.60 -2.34 -8.42
CA LEU A 69 -10.24 -2.54 -7.02
C LEU A 69 -11.48 -2.53 -6.12
N TYR A 70 -12.45 -1.64 -6.37
CA TYR A 70 -13.71 -1.66 -5.62
C TYR A 70 -14.50 -2.94 -5.86
N ARG A 71 -14.59 -3.41 -7.10
CA ARG A 71 -15.30 -4.64 -7.47
C ARG A 71 -14.71 -5.85 -6.75
N ILE A 72 -13.40 -6.06 -6.86
CA ILE A 72 -12.72 -7.26 -6.35
C ILE A 72 -12.52 -7.27 -4.83
N THR A 73 -12.52 -6.10 -4.17
CA THR A 73 -12.33 -6.02 -2.72
C THR A 73 -13.55 -6.56 -2.00
N LYS A 74 -13.35 -7.49 -1.05
CA LYS A 74 -14.39 -8.02 -0.17
C LYS A 74 -15.07 -6.92 0.63
N LYS A 75 -16.33 -7.11 1.00
CA LYS A 75 -16.98 -6.27 2.01
C LYS A 75 -16.21 -6.37 3.34
N GLY A 76 -15.70 -5.24 3.81
CA GLY A 76 -14.78 -5.15 4.96
C GLY A 76 -13.31 -5.35 4.60
N GLY A 77 -13.00 -5.60 3.33
CA GLY A 77 -11.62 -5.62 2.81
C GLY A 77 -11.04 -4.21 2.69
N VAL A 78 -9.72 -4.14 2.57
CA VAL A 78 -8.94 -2.91 2.64
C VAL A 78 -8.06 -2.73 1.39
N VAL A 79 -7.93 -1.49 0.93
CA VAL A 79 -6.94 -1.07 -0.07
C VAL A 79 -6.01 -0.07 0.56
N VAL A 80 -4.72 -0.38 0.60
CA VAL A 80 -3.65 0.55 1.00
C VAL A 80 -2.97 1.06 -0.26
N TRP A 81 -3.08 2.38 -0.47
CA TRP A 81 -2.58 3.08 -1.64
C TRP A 81 -1.43 3.98 -1.25
N VAL A 82 -0.19 3.55 -1.54
CA VAL A 82 1.03 4.28 -1.18
C VAL A 82 1.41 5.19 -2.33
N VAL A 83 1.35 6.51 -2.15
CA VAL A 83 1.50 7.47 -3.26
C VAL A 83 2.16 8.77 -2.81
N GLY A 84 3.03 9.30 -3.67
CA GLY A 84 3.60 10.65 -3.55
C GLY A 84 3.13 11.57 -4.68
N ASP A 85 3.40 12.87 -4.52
CA ASP A 85 3.11 13.88 -5.53
C ASP A 85 4.38 14.32 -6.26
N LYS A 86 4.28 14.47 -7.57
CA LYS A 86 5.32 15.11 -8.39
C LYS A 86 5.39 16.61 -8.10
N ILE A 87 6.61 17.14 -8.17
CA ILE A 87 6.83 18.58 -8.16
C ILE A 87 7.34 18.99 -9.55
N LYS A 88 6.60 19.89 -10.20
CA LYS A 88 6.98 20.47 -11.48
C LYS A 88 6.86 22.00 -11.40
N ASN A 89 7.94 22.71 -11.74
CA ASN A 89 7.97 24.17 -11.72
C ASN A 89 7.50 24.78 -10.37
N GLY A 90 7.95 24.21 -9.25
CA GLY A 90 7.59 24.67 -7.91
C GLY A 90 6.18 24.27 -7.43
N ASN A 91 5.39 23.62 -8.27
CA ASN A 91 4.01 23.21 -7.95
C ASN A 91 3.90 21.70 -7.74
N LYS A 92 3.19 21.28 -6.69
CA LYS A 92 2.83 19.87 -6.46
C LYS A 92 1.62 19.48 -7.31
N SER A 93 1.62 18.26 -7.83
CA SER A 93 0.53 17.75 -8.68
C SER A 93 -0.79 17.57 -7.92
N LEU A 94 -0.71 17.29 -6.62
CA LEU A 94 -1.83 16.87 -5.77
C LEU A 94 -2.62 15.68 -6.35
N THR A 95 -1.95 14.84 -7.13
CA THR A 95 -2.55 13.64 -7.73
C THR A 95 -2.95 12.66 -6.65
N SER A 96 -2.18 12.55 -5.57
CA SER A 96 -2.50 11.72 -4.40
C SER A 96 -3.89 12.04 -3.84
N PHE A 97 -4.21 13.32 -3.64
CA PHE A 97 -5.53 13.77 -3.15
C PHE A 97 -6.64 13.56 -4.18
N LYS A 98 -6.38 13.83 -5.46
CA LYS A 98 -7.36 13.59 -6.53
C LYS A 98 -7.73 12.10 -6.60
N GLN A 99 -6.75 11.23 -6.45
CA GLN A 99 -6.96 9.78 -6.39
C GLN A 99 -7.76 9.40 -5.15
N ALA A 100 -7.41 9.91 -3.98
CA ALA A 100 -8.13 9.63 -2.73
C ALA A 100 -9.61 10.07 -2.81
N LEU A 101 -9.89 11.26 -3.32
CA LEU A 101 -11.25 11.73 -3.53
C LEU A 101 -12.03 10.90 -4.56
N TYR A 102 -11.35 10.36 -5.57
CA TYR A 102 -11.99 9.48 -6.53
C TYR A 102 -12.33 8.11 -5.92
N PHE A 103 -11.45 7.51 -5.12
CA PHE A 103 -11.76 6.29 -4.35
C PHE A 103 -12.99 6.50 -3.46
N GLN A 104 -13.07 7.63 -2.76
CA GLN A 104 -14.25 7.98 -1.97
C GLN A 104 -15.51 8.10 -2.84
N LYS A 105 -15.42 8.76 -3.99
CA LYS A 105 -16.53 8.95 -4.92
C LYS A 105 -17.12 7.64 -5.44
N ILE A 106 -16.30 6.62 -5.67
CA ILE A 106 -16.76 5.32 -6.19
C ILE A 106 -17.26 4.36 -5.10
N GLY A 107 -17.24 4.78 -3.82
CA GLY A 107 -17.88 4.06 -2.73
C GLY A 107 -16.95 3.51 -1.64
N PHE A 108 -15.64 3.68 -1.75
CA PHE A 108 -14.75 3.38 -0.64
C PHE A 108 -14.90 4.38 0.51
N ASN A 109 -14.83 3.90 1.73
CA ASN A 109 -14.56 4.76 2.88
C ASN A 109 -13.08 5.12 2.90
N VAL A 110 -12.75 6.40 3.11
CA VAL A 110 -11.39 6.81 3.50
C VAL A 110 -11.25 6.50 4.99
N HIS A 111 -10.69 5.33 5.30
CA HIS A 111 -10.60 4.84 6.69
C HIS A 111 -9.52 5.58 7.48
N ASP A 112 -8.36 5.80 6.86
CA ASP A 112 -7.27 6.58 7.45
C ASP A 112 -6.41 7.24 6.35
N VAL A 113 -5.73 8.33 6.72
CA VAL A 113 -4.71 8.99 5.93
C VAL A 113 -3.41 8.92 6.72
N MET A 114 -2.59 7.94 6.39
CA MET A 114 -1.34 7.68 7.08
C MET A 114 -0.15 8.30 6.34
N ILE A 115 0.93 8.52 7.07
CA ILE A 115 2.17 9.10 6.55
C ILE A 115 3.31 8.07 6.64
N TYR A 116 3.88 7.74 5.49
CA TYR A 116 5.18 7.11 5.41
C TYR A 116 6.26 8.20 5.49
N ALA A 117 6.88 8.37 6.62
CA ALA A 117 7.99 9.30 6.84
C ALA A 117 9.33 8.60 6.64
N LYS A 118 10.19 9.18 5.80
CA LYS A 118 11.53 8.66 5.50
C LYS A 118 12.50 9.13 6.56
N LYS A 119 13.18 8.21 7.25
CA LYS A 119 14.17 8.55 8.29
C LYS A 119 15.41 9.21 7.71
N ASN A 120 15.74 8.88 6.47
CA ASN A 120 16.88 9.41 5.74
C ASN A 120 16.45 9.87 4.34
N THR A 121 16.63 11.14 4.04
CA THR A 121 16.34 11.72 2.73
C THR A 121 17.64 12.14 2.07
N PRO A 122 18.00 11.56 0.91
CA PRO A 122 19.31 11.79 0.29
C PRO A 122 19.45 13.15 -0.38
N PHE A 123 18.35 13.87 -0.63
CA PHE A 123 18.36 15.10 -1.40
C PHE A 123 17.79 16.27 -0.59
N MET A 124 18.62 17.29 -0.36
CA MET A 124 18.18 18.57 0.20
C MET A 124 17.75 19.51 -0.93
N ARG A 125 16.78 20.36 -0.63
CA ARG A 125 16.30 21.42 -1.53
C ARG A 125 16.79 22.77 -1.03
N SER A 126 17.17 23.65 -1.94
CA SER A 126 17.67 25.00 -1.59
C SER A 126 16.53 26.00 -1.36
N ASN A 127 15.36 25.77 -1.93
CA ASN A 127 14.23 26.74 -1.97
C ASN A 127 12.95 26.25 -1.29
N ALA A 128 12.99 25.06 -0.66
CA ALA A 128 11.86 24.49 0.07
C ALA A 128 12.33 23.38 1.02
N TYR A 129 11.51 23.02 1.98
CA TYR A 129 11.77 21.85 2.82
C TYR A 129 11.85 20.57 1.99
N THR A 130 12.76 19.67 2.39
CA THR A 130 12.94 18.37 1.74
C THR A 130 11.67 17.54 1.85
N ASN A 131 11.23 16.98 0.72
CA ASN A 131 10.07 16.09 0.70
C ASN A 131 10.45 14.73 1.29
N SER A 132 10.13 14.51 2.55
CA SER A 132 10.57 13.35 3.34
C SER A 132 9.42 12.39 3.67
N TYR A 133 8.30 12.46 2.96
CA TYR A 133 7.15 11.58 3.21
C TYR A 133 6.38 11.24 1.93
N GLU A 134 5.61 10.17 2.04
CA GLU A 134 4.59 9.77 1.08
C GLU A 134 3.29 9.49 1.85
N TYR A 135 2.15 9.58 1.16
CA TYR A 135 0.87 9.23 1.74
C TYR A 135 0.64 7.71 1.64
N MET A 136 0.02 7.15 2.67
CA MET A 136 -0.53 5.81 2.69
C MET A 136 -2.02 5.96 2.97
N PHE A 137 -2.83 6.08 1.92
CA PHE A 137 -4.27 6.11 2.09
C PHE A 137 -4.78 4.71 2.36
N VAL A 138 -5.57 4.56 3.42
CA VAL A 138 -6.25 3.32 3.77
C VAL A 138 -7.72 3.45 3.42
N PHE A 139 -8.12 2.75 2.37
CA PHE A 139 -9.52 2.69 1.95
C PHE A 139 -10.15 1.38 2.39
N SER A 140 -11.46 1.37 2.63
CA SER A 140 -12.18 0.14 2.98
C SER A 140 -13.53 0.06 2.27
N LYS A 141 -13.92 -1.14 1.84
CA LYS A 141 -15.27 -1.39 1.32
C LYS A 141 -16.23 -1.67 2.49
N GLY A 142 -16.88 -0.61 2.98
CA GLY A 142 -17.58 -0.60 4.25
C GLY A 142 -16.62 -0.50 5.45
N LYS A 143 -17.04 -0.95 6.63
CA LYS A 143 -16.18 -0.98 7.83
C LYS A 143 -15.13 -2.08 7.70
N PRO A 144 -13.84 -1.82 7.97
CA PRO A 144 -12.82 -2.87 7.97
C PRO A 144 -13.21 -4.05 8.87
N LYS A 145 -13.09 -5.27 8.33
CA LYS A 145 -13.37 -6.50 9.08
C LYS A 145 -12.20 -6.90 9.96
N THR A 146 -10.98 -6.62 9.50
CA THR A 146 -9.73 -6.94 10.20
C THR A 146 -9.00 -5.66 10.55
N PHE A 147 -8.59 -5.53 11.82
CA PHE A 147 -7.65 -4.52 12.28
C PHE A 147 -6.83 -5.08 13.45
N ASN A 148 -5.58 -5.41 13.17
CA ASN A 148 -4.60 -5.89 14.14
C ASN A 148 -3.60 -4.75 14.42
N PRO A 149 -3.87 -3.85 15.39
CA PRO A 149 -3.05 -2.67 15.58
C PRO A 149 -1.65 -3.01 16.06
N ILE A 150 -0.65 -2.42 15.44
CA ILE A 150 0.71 -2.46 15.96
C ILE A 150 0.73 -1.68 17.26
N LYS A 151 1.33 -2.26 18.30
CA LYS A 151 1.47 -1.66 19.62
C LYS A 151 2.85 -1.07 19.81
N GLU A 152 2.92 -0.01 20.59
CA GLU A 152 4.15 0.61 21.05
C GLU A 152 4.07 0.91 22.54
N PRO A 153 5.20 0.91 23.28
CA PRO A 153 5.21 1.26 24.69
C PRO A 153 4.68 2.66 24.95
N THR A 154 3.96 2.84 26.06
CA THR A 154 3.58 4.17 26.53
C THR A 154 4.69 4.78 27.36
N VAL A 155 4.89 6.09 27.22
CA VAL A 155 5.86 6.84 28.06
C VAL A 155 5.38 6.90 29.52
N ARG A 156 4.05 6.99 29.71
CA ARG A 156 3.41 7.02 31.03
C ARG A 156 2.70 5.70 31.28
N ASN A 157 3.00 5.05 32.39
CA ASN A 157 2.35 3.81 32.81
C ASN A 157 2.18 3.79 34.35
N GLY A 158 1.38 2.84 34.85
CA GLY A 158 1.06 2.73 36.26
C GLY A 158 -0.22 3.47 36.65
N MET A 159 -0.37 3.69 37.95
CA MET A 159 -1.58 4.33 38.48
C MET A 159 -1.44 5.85 38.44
N GLU A 160 -2.33 6.52 37.75
CA GLU A 160 -2.34 7.98 37.66
C GLU A 160 -3.73 8.57 37.85
N MET A 161 -3.75 9.78 38.41
CA MET A 161 -4.97 10.59 38.54
C MET A 161 -5.25 11.26 37.18
N LEU A 162 -6.32 10.85 36.53
CA LEU A 162 -6.75 11.40 35.25
C LEU A 162 -8.08 12.16 35.42
N VAL A 163 -8.29 13.15 34.55
CA VAL A 163 -9.58 13.82 34.45
C VAL A 163 -10.59 12.86 33.80
N ALA A 164 -11.66 12.55 34.53
CA ALA A 164 -12.66 11.56 34.12
C ALA A 164 -13.49 11.99 32.88
N ASN A 165 -13.79 13.30 32.74
CA ASN A 165 -14.61 13.86 31.68
C ASN A 165 -13.88 15.00 30.97
N LYS A 166 -14.05 15.06 29.61
CA LYS A 166 -13.47 16.11 28.76
C LYS A 166 -14.47 17.25 28.41
N GLY A 167 -15.55 17.39 29.16
CA GLY A 167 -16.54 18.48 28.98
C GLY A 167 -16.23 19.72 29.81
N SER A 168 -17.05 20.77 29.62
CA SER A 168 -16.93 22.04 30.38
C SER A 168 -16.93 21.90 31.89
N ASP A 169 -17.53 20.83 32.42
CA ASP A 169 -17.64 20.51 33.82
C ASP A 169 -16.52 19.61 34.36
N ALA A 170 -15.50 19.35 33.53
CA ALA A 170 -14.42 18.42 33.84
C ALA A 170 -13.44 18.90 34.93
N LYS A 171 -13.63 20.10 35.44
CA LYS A 171 -12.61 20.77 36.31
C LYS A 171 -12.26 20.05 37.61
N ASN A 172 -13.06 19.10 38.07
CA ASN A 172 -12.84 18.49 39.40
C ASN A 172 -12.97 16.96 39.45
N ASN A 173 -13.37 16.30 38.38
CA ASN A 173 -13.53 14.84 38.40
C ASN A 173 -12.23 14.13 38.00
N LYS A 174 -11.33 13.95 38.96
CA LYS A 174 -10.14 13.14 38.79
C LYS A 174 -10.44 11.70 39.23
N VAL A 175 -10.09 10.75 38.40
CA VAL A 175 -10.22 9.31 38.69
C VAL A 175 -8.83 8.68 38.65
N LEU A 176 -8.52 7.89 39.68
CA LEU A 176 -7.32 7.08 39.69
C LEU A 176 -7.52 5.94 38.67
N LYS A 177 -6.68 5.89 37.67
CA LYS A 177 -6.77 4.90 36.56
C LYS A 177 -5.40 4.28 36.30
N GLU A 178 -5.39 2.98 36.15
CA GLU A 178 -4.22 2.28 35.63
C GLU A 178 -4.05 2.59 34.12
N LEU A 179 -2.91 3.11 33.77
CA LEU A 179 -2.52 3.38 32.41
C LEU A 179 -1.99 2.11 31.75
N LYS A 180 -2.42 1.85 30.54
CA LYS A 180 -1.92 0.72 29.76
C LYS A 180 -0.44 0.90 29.45
N LYS A 181 0.33 -0.18 29.57
CA LYS A 181 1.77 -0.20 29.23
C LYS A 181 2.03 -0.01 27.74
N GLU A 182 1.03 -0.27 26.92
CA GLU A 182 1.09 -0.19 25.48
C GLU A 182 -0.09 0.60 24.91
N LYS A 183 0.15 1.30 23.83
CA LYS A 183 -0.86 1.99 23.01
C LYS A 183 -0.76 1.58 21.56
N THR A 184 -1.82 1.80 20.80
CA THR A 184 -1.78 1.68 19.34
C THR A 184 -0.80 2.71 18.77
N LYS A 185 0.07 2.28 17.88
CA LYS A 185 1.01 3.14 17.13
C LYS A 185 0.24 4.26 16.40
N SER A 186 0.84 5.43 16.29
CA SER A 186 0.24 6.54 15.53
C SER A 186 0.23 6.23 14.02
N ASN A 187 -0.51 7.03 13.24
CA ASN A 187 -0.58 6.90 11.79
C ASN A 187 0.56 7.59 11.03
N ILE A 188 1.62 7.99 11.70
CA ILE A 188 2.88 8.45 11.11
C ILE A 188 3.92 7.38 11.35
N TRP A 189 4.32 6.70 10.28
CA TRP A 189 5.27 5.58 10.35
C TRP A 189 6.60 5.95 9.73
N TYR A 190 7.69 5.61 10.42
CA TYR A 190 9.04 5.99 10.05
C TYR A 190 9.83 4.79 9.57
N TYR A 191 10.30 4.82 8.31
CA TYR A 191 11.15 3.78 7.74
C TYR A 191 12.43 4.38 7.16
N ALA A 192 13.53 3.64 7.29
CA ALA A 192 14.75 3.94 6.57
C ALA A 192 14.61 3.54 5.09
N VAL A 193 15.29 4.25 4.20
CA VAL A 193 15.31 3.96 2.77
C VAL A 193 16.74 3.64 2.31
N GLY A 194 16.86 3.03 1.12
CA GLY A 194 18.13 2.56 0.58
C GLY A 194 18.48 1.13 1.00
N LEU A 195 19.68 0.70 0.67
CA LEU A 195 20.17 -0.65 1.00
C LEU A 195 20.22 -0.85 2.51
N GLY A 196 19.66 -1.95 3.00
CA GLY A 196 19.52 -2.24 4.43
C GLY A 196 18.34 -1.52 5.12
N GLY A 197 17.79 -0.46 4.52
CA GLY A 197 16.60 0.23 5.02
C GLY A 197 15.33 -0.17 4.30
N THR A 198 15.39 -0.21 2.97
CA THR A 198 14.27 -0.65 2.14
C THR A 198 14.18 -2.18 2.10
N THR A 199 15.29 -2.83 1.79
CA THR A 199 15.45 -4.29 1.72
C THR A 199 16.94 -4.65 1.75
N ASN A 200 17.24 -5.89 2.11
CA ASN A 200 18.57 -6.50 1.98
C ASN A 200 18.77 -7.19 0.62
N ASP A 201 17.72 -7.34 -0.17
CA ASP A 201 17.78 -7.98 -1.49
C ASP A 201 18.32 -6.98 -2.51
N LYS A 202 19.57 -7.12 -2.91
CA LYS A 202 20.21 -6.24 -3.90
C LYS A 202 19.48 -6.23 -5.25
N GLU A 203 18.94 -7.37 -5.65
CA GLU A 203 18.19 -7.53 -6.91
C GLU A 203 16.93 -6.63 -6.96
N ALA A 204 16.33 -6.33 -5.81
CA ALA A 204 15.18 -5.44 -5.76
C ALA A 204 15.46 -4.05 -6.33
N PHE A 205 16.71 -3.57 -6.24
CA PHE A 205 17.12 -2.26 -6.72
C PHE A 205 17.34 -2.19 -8.25
N GLN A 206 17.20 -3.30 -8.96
CA GLN A 206 17.05 -3.29 -10.42
C GLN A 206 15.68 -2.67 -10.80
N HIS A 207 14.70 -2.75 -9.90
CA HIS A 207 13.46 -1.97 -10.02
C HIS A 207 13.68 -0.55 -9.49
N PRO A 208 13.30 0.48 -10.25
CA PRO A 208 13.61 1.88 -9.90
C PRO A 208 12.86 2.44 -8.68
N ALA A 209 11.79 1.79 -8.22
CA ALA A 209 10.94 2.27 -7.14
C ALA A 209 10.55 1.15 -6.19
N VAL A 210 11.35 0.92 -5.17
CA VAL A 210 11.08 -0.09 -4.14
C VAL A 210 10.74 0.62 -2.84
N TYR A 211 9.62 0.27 -2.22
CA TYR A 211 9.29 0.74 -0.87
C TYR A 211 9.72 -0.28 0.20
N PRO A 212 9.84 0.14 1.48
CA PRO A 212 10.39 -0.71 2.52
C PRO A 212 9.58 -1.99 2.77
N GLU A 213 10.27 -3.13 2.87
CA GLU A 213 9.66 -4.42 3.23
C GLU A 213 8.92 -4.34 4.56
N GLN A 214 9.47 -3.60 5.55
CA GLN A 214 8.81 -3.43 6.83
C GLN A 214 7.50 -2.64 6.71
N LEU A 215 7.41 -1.67 5.78
CA LEU A 215 6.16 -0.95 5.50
C LEU A 215 5.10 -1.92 4.97
N ALA A 216 5.48 -2.77 4.02
CA ALA A 216 4.58 -3.79 3.49
C ALA A 216 4.11 -4.74 4.59
N LEU A 217 5.03 -5.27 5.38
CA LEU A 217 4.71 -6.19 6.47
C LEU A 217 3.77 -5.56 7.49
N ASP A 218 4.05 -4.34 7.92
CA ASP A 218 3.24 -3.62 8.92
C ASP A 218 1.79 -3.44 8.44
N HIS A 219 1.56 -3.12 7.16
CA HIS A 219 0.21 -3.03 6.59
C HIS A 219 -0.45 -4.40 6.43
N ILE A 220 0.28 -5.42 5.96
CA ILE A 220 -0.24 -6.77 5.79
C ILE A 220 -0.71 -7.33 7.15
N LEU A 221 0.11 -7.21 8.18
CA LEU A 221 -0.24 -7.66 9.53
C LEU A 221 -1.43 -6.89 10.10
N SER A 222 -1.51 -5.58 9.84
CA SER A 222 -2.57 -4.73 10.37
C SER A 222 -3.94 -5.01 9.75
N TRP A 223 -4.00 -5.32 8.44
CA TRP A 223 -5.24 -5.34 7.68
C TRP A 223 -5.64 -6.72 7.14
N SER A 224 -4.86 -7.76 7.46
CA SER A 224 -5.17 -9.14 7.06
C SER A 224 -4.83 -10.16 8.15
N ASN A 225 -5.41 -11.35 8.04
CA ASN A 225 -5.10 -12.51 8.87
C ASN A 225 -4.35 -13.57 8.04
N GLU A 226 -3.78 -14.57 8.70
CA GLU A 226 -3.17 -15.70 8.00
C GLU A 226 -4.17 -16.39 7.09
N GLY A 227 -3.74 -16.77 5.89
CA GLY A 227 -4.58 -17.36 4.84
C GLY A 227 -5.36 -16.36 3.98
N ASP A 228 -5.49 -15.08 4.40
CA ASP A 228 -6.12 -14.04 3.59
C ASP A 228 -5.35 -13.78 2.28
N ILE A 229 -6.04 -13.25 1.26
CA ILE A 229 -5.47 -12.95 -0.05
C ILE A 229 -5.03 -11.50 -0.10
N VAL A 230 -3.72 -11.30 -0.29
CA VAL A 230 -3.08 -9.99 -0.52
C VAL A 230 -2.82 -9.81 -2.01
N PHE A 231 -3.32 -8.73 -2.58
CA PHE A 231 -3.17 -8.41 -3.99
C PHE A 231 -2.27 -7.18 -4.21
N ASP A 232 -1.37 -7.27 -5.17
CA ASP A 232 -0.60 -6.12 -5.66
C ASP A 232 -0.72 -6.04 -7.19
N PRO A 233 -1.55 -5.11 -7.72
CA PRO A 233 -1.80 -4.97 -9.15
C PRO A 233 -0.62 -4.39 -9.94
N MET A 234 0.41 -3.87 -9.27
CA MET A 234 1.60 -3.25 -9.88
C MET A 234 2.82 -3.60 -9.04
N CYS A 235 3.07 -4.91 -8.93
CA CYS A 235 3.94 -5.47 -7.90
C CYS A 235 5.43 -5.16 -8.07
N GLY A 236 5.87 -4.72 -9.26
CA GLY A 236 7.25 -4.42 -9.53
C GLY A 236 8.18 -5.56 -9.10
N SER A 237 9.14 -5.26 -8.24
CA SER A 237 10.05 -6.27 -7.68
C SER A 237 9.42 -7.19 -6.61
N GLY A 238 8.10 -7.18 -6.42
CA GLY A 238 7.35 -8.14 -5.59
C GLY A 238 7.44 -7.94 -4.09
N THR A 239 7.66 -6.74 -3.59
CA THR A 239 7.82 -6.49 -2.15
C THR A 239 6.58 -6.86 -1.34
N THR A 240 5.38 -6.43 -1.76
CA THR A 240 4.11 -6.84 -1.12
C THR A 240 3.96 -8.35 -1.10
N CYS A 241 4.14 -8.98 -2.25
CA CYS A 241 3.95 -10.43 -2.42
C CYS A 241 4.91 -11.26 -1.57
N LYS A 242 6.19 -10.85 -1.52
CA LYS A 242 7.19 -11.46 -0.65
C LYS A 242 6.77 -11.38 0.82
N MET A 243 6.37 -10.19 1.28
CA MET A 243 6.01 -10.01 2.69
C MET A 243 4.70 -10.72 3.04
N ALA A 244 3.74 -10.81 2.11
CA ALA A 244 2.55 -11.61 2.28
C ALA A 244 2.87 -13.09 2.46
N PHE A 245 3.71 -13.65 1.57
CA PHE A 245 4.16 -15.05 1.66
C PHE A 245 4.87 -15.34 2.98
N LEU A 246 5.84 -14.51 3.38
CA LEU A 246 6.62 -14.69 4.60
C LEU A 246 5.77 -14.54 5.89
N SER A 247 4.60 -13.97 5.79
CA SER A 247 3.67 -13.79 6.91
C SER A 247 2.44 -14.71 6.83
N ASN A 248 2.51 -15.82 6.09
CA ASN A 248 1.46 -16.82 5.92
C ASN A 248 0.16 -16.27 5.29
N ARG A 249 0.25 -15.25 4.45
CA ARG A 249 -0.85 -14.80 3.60
C ARG A 249 -0.66 -15.33 2.19
N ASN A 250 -1.77 -15.59 1.53
CA ASN A 250 -1.71 -15.84 0.09
C ASN A 250 -1.50 -14.53 -0.65
N PHE A 251 -0.85 -14.59 -1.82
CA PHE A 251 -0.67 -13.39 -2.63
C PHE A 251 -1.01 -13.63 -4.11
N ILE A 252 -1.34 -12.54 -4.78
CA ILE A 252 -1.41 -12.40 -6.23
C ILE A 252 -0.63 -11.14 -6.59
N GLY A 253 0.41 -11.27 -7.42
CA GLY A 253 1.20 -10.14 -7.92
C GLY A 253 1.04 -10.01 -9.42
N VAL A 254 0.76 -8.80 -9.90
CA VAL A 254 0.65 -8.50 -11.33
C VAL A 254 1.58 -7.35 -11.66
N ASP A 255 2.27 -7.45 -12.77
CA ASP A 255 3.02 -6.34 -13.37
C ASP A 255 3.04 -6.50 -14.88
N ILE A 256 3.11 -5.39 -15.58
CA ILE A 256 3.16 -5.37 -17.04
C ILE A 256 4.55 -5.73 -17.57
N SER A 257 5.58 -5.61 -16.74
CA SER A 257 6.97 -5.88 -17.09
C SER A 257 7.35 -7.32 -16.72
N GLU A 258 7.64 -8.12 -17.75
CA GLU A 258 8.17 -9.47 -17.57
C GLU A 258 9.49 -9.46 -16.76
N GLU A 259 10.35 -8.46 -17.01
CA GLU A 259 11.60 -8.28 -16.26
C GLU A 259 11.36 -8.10 -14.76
N TYR A 260 10.38 -7.27 -14.38
CA TYR A 260 10.05 -7.06 -12.96
C TYR A 260 9.45 -8.29 -12.32
N ILE A 261 8.61 -9.03 -13.04
CA ILE A 261 8.05 -10.30 -12.58
C ILE A 261 9.17 -11.33 -12.35
N GLU A 262 10.18 -11.37 -13.21
CA GLU A 262 11.31 -12.30 -13.04
C GLU A 262 12.15 -11.92 -11.79
N ILE A 263 12.38 -10.62 -11.55
CA ILE A 263 13.01 -10.13 -10.31
C ILE A 263 12.19 -10.58 -9.09
N ALA A 264 10.87 -10.40 -9.13
CA ALA A 264 9.98 -10.77 -8.03
C ALA A 264 10.01 -12.28 -7.74
N LYS A 265 9.97 -13.11 -8.78
CA LYS A 265 10.10 -14.58 -8.67
C LYS A 265 11.43 -14.99 -8.05
N ASN A 266 12.54 -14.41 -8.53
CA ASN A 266 13.87 -14.72 -8.03
C ASN A 266 14.05 -14.34 -6.56
N ARG A 267 13.51 -13.19 -6.15
CA ARG A 267 13.50 -12.78 -4.73
C ARG A 267 12.73 -13.77 -3.86
N LEU A 268 11.58 -14.24 -4.33
CA LEU A 268 10.74 -15.16 -3.56
C LEU A 268 11.29 -16.59 -3.54
N LYS A 269 11.99 -17.03 -4.61
CA LYS A 269 12.56 -18.39 -4.72
C LYS A 269 13.48 -18.74 -3.54
N LYS A 270 14.18 -17.76 -2.97
CA LYS A 270 15.05 -17.95 -1.80
C LYS A 270 14.32 -18.44 -0.54
N TYR A 271 13.00 -18.30 -0.51
CA TYR A 271 12.13 -18.59 0.64
C TYR A 271 11.11 -19.72 0.36
N LYS A 272 11.02 -20.18 -0.89
CA LYS A 272 10.25 -21.35 -1.29
C LYS A 272 11.23 -22.56 -1.26
N GLY A 273 11.58 -23.03 -0.07
CA GLY A 273 12.54 -24.13 0.13
C GLY A 273 12.36 -25.34 -0.77
#